data_9534a45d1b5f9e5be2eff541de4267af
#
_entry.id   9534a45d1b5f9e5be2eff541de4267af
#
_cell.length_a   1.000
_cell.length_b   1.000
_cell.length_c   1.000
_cell.angle_alpha   90.00
_cell.angle_beta   90.00
_cell.angle_gamma   90.00
#
_symmetry.space_group_name_H-M   'P 1'
#
loop_
_entity.id
_entity.type
_entity.pdbx_description
1 polymer ?
#
loop_
_entity_poly.entity_id
_entity_poly.type
_entity_poly.pdbx_seq_one_letter_code
_entity_poly.pdbx_strand_id
1 'polypeptide(L)'
;MILIDTSAWVEFLRDTGSAVCNRVDDFLDDEVATCDVVRMELLAGARGEHHLQSLRRLLARATLLSTLPVDYESGAMLYRRCRERGETVRKLMDCLIASVAIRSGVPLLHDDRDFEVLSRHTELRIYSVERDDG
;
A
#
# COMPACT_ATOMS: atom_id res chain seq x y z
N MET A 1 12.80 5.29 -1.99
CA MET A 1 12.01 4.11 -1.59
C MET A 1 10.52 4.43 -1.67
N ILE A 2 9.72 3.49 -2.08
CA ILE A 2 8.27 3.62 -2.18
C ILE A 2 7.60 2.39 -1.58
N LEU A 3 6.57 2.58 -0.76
CA LEU A 3 5.75 1.49 -0.24
C LEU A 3 4.64 1.18 -1.25
N ILE A 4 4.55 -0.08 -1.65
CA ILE A 4 3.53 -0.53 -2.60
C ILE A 4 2.40 -1.22 -1.83
N ASP A 5 1.19 -0.66 -1.91
CA ASP A 5 0.01 -1.25 -1.28
C ASP A 5 -0.46 -2.51 -2.03
N THR A 6 -1.21 -3.34 -1.32
CA THR A 6 -1.82 -4.55 -1.88
C THR A 6 -2.61 -4.25 -3.16
N SER A 7 -3.37 -3.15 -3.20
CA SER A 7 -4.16 -2.76 -4.37
C SER A 7 -3.30 -2.55 -5.62
N ALA A 8 -2.12 -1.96 -5.46
CA ALA A 8 -1.19 -1.76 -6.56
C ALA A 8 -0.51 -3.08 -6.97
N TRP A 9 -0.11 -3.91 -6.01
CA TRP A 9 0.43 -5.23 -6.29
C TRP A 9 -0.54 -6.10 -7.08
N VAL A 10 -1.84 -6.06 -6.73
CA VAL A 10 -2.88 -6.84 -7.41
C VAL A 10 -2.99 -6.42 -8.88
N GLU A 11 -2.94 -5.11 -9.19
CA GLU A 11 -2.93 -4.62 -10.56
C GLU A 11 -1.73 -5.18 -11.34
N PHE A 12 -0.55 -5.18 -10.72
CA PHE A 12 0.65 -5.72 -11.33
C PHE A 12 0.57 -7.23 -11.55
N LEU A 13 0.14 -7.98 -10.53
CA LEU A 13 0.06 -9.45 -10.58
C LEU A 13 -0.99 -9.95 -11.58
N ARG A 14 -2.05 -9.17 -11.80
CA ARG A 14 -3.08 -9.46 -12.81
C ARG A 14 -2.72 -8.97 -14.21
N ASP A 15 -1.61 -8.26 -14.33
CA ASP A 15 -1.12 -7.70 -15.60
C ASP A 15 -2.22 -6.88 -16.32
N THR A 16 -2.84 -5.97 -15.58
CA THR A 16 -3.99 -5.19 -16.07
C THR A 16 -3.63 -4.16 -17.13
N GLY A 17 -2.35 -3.77 -17.20
CA GLY A 17 -1.91 -2.68 -18.06
C GLY A 17 -2.31 -1.29 -17.59
N SER A 18 -2.88 -1.17 -16.39
CA SER A 18 -3.23 0.12 -15.81
C SER A 18 -1.99 0.98 -15.56
N ALA A 19 -2.19 2.28 -15.34
CA ALA A 19 -1.09 3.18 -15.01
C ALA A 19 -0.38 2.74 -13.72
N VAL A 20 -1.14 2.25 -12.72
CA VAL A 20 -0.58 1.71 -11.48
C VAL A 20 0.24 0.44 -11.74
N CYS A 21 -0.28 -0.48 -12.55
CA CYS A 21 0.44 -1.70 -12.97
C CYS A 21 1.80 -1.34 -13.57
N ASN A 22 1.83 -0.39 -14.49
CA ASN A 22 3.06 0.06 -15.15
C ASN A 22 4.04 0.71 -14.17
N ARG A 23 3.55 1.44 -13.18
CA ARG A 23 4.40 2.05 -12.15
C ARG A 23 5.03 1.01 -11.23
N VAL A 24 4.30 -0.03 -10.85
CA VAL A 24 4.87 -1.15 -10.08
C VAL A 24 6.02 -1.78 -10.87
N ASP A 25 5.79 -2.05 -12.15
CA ASP A 25 6.82 -2.62 -13.02
C ASP A 25 8.08 -1.75 -13.07
N ASP A 26 7.90 -0.43 -13.25
CA ASP A 26 9.00 0.53 -13.28
C ASP A 26 9.81 0.56 -11.97
N PHE A 27 9.13 0.42 -10.82
CA PHE A 27 9.79 0.49 -9.51
C PHE A 27 10.43 -0.82 -9.08
N LEU A 28 10.14 -1.96 -9.71
CA LEU A 28 10.67 -3.26 -9.27
C LEU A 28 12.19 -3.35 -9.27
N ASP A 29 12.85 -2.60 -10.15
CA ASP A 29 14.31 -2.56 -10.21
C ASP A 29 14.93 -1.52 -9.28
N ASP A 30 14.10 -0.72 -8.62
CA ASP A 30 14.51 0.30 -7.66
C ASP A 30 14.22 -0.17 -6.22
N GLU A 31 14.33 0.75 -5.25
CA GLU A 31 14.02 0.46 -3.85
C GLU A 31 12.51 0.41 -3.61
N VAL A 32 11.97 -0.79 -3.51
CA VAL A 32 10.58 -1.06 -3.20
C VAL A 32 10.47 -1.51 -1.75
N ALA A 33 9.47 -0.98 -1.03
CA ALA A 33 9.14 -1.39 0.32
C ALA A 33 7.83 -2.15 0.36
N THR A 34 7.72 -3.02 1.35
CA THR A 34 6.48 -3.68 1.76
C THR A 34 6.31 -3.53 3.28
N CYS A 35 5.15 -3.85 3.80
CA CYS A 35 4.90 -3.88 5.24
C CYS A 35 4.15 -5.16 5.61
N ASP A 36 4.07 -5.43 6.92
CA ASP A 36 3.48 -6.67 7.43
C ASP A 36 2.05 -6.89 6.94
N VAL A 37 1.22 -5.85 6.92
CA VAL A 37 -0.17 -5.94 6.47
C VAL A 37 -0.25 -6.31 5.00
N VAL A 38 0.48 -5.62 4.14
CA VAL A 38 0.51 -5.88 2.69
C VAL A 38 0.99 -7.30 2.43
N ARG A 39 2.06 -7.71 3.10
CA ARG A 39 2.59 -9.06 3.00
C ARG A 39 1.54 -10.11 3.38
N MET A 40 0.86 -9.91 4.51
CA MET A 40 -0.21 -10.79 4.98
C MET A 40 -1.34 -10.91 3.95
N GLU A 41 -1.81 -9.79 3.42
CA GLU A 41 -2.90 -9.76 2.45
C GLU A 41 -2.55 -10.49 1.15
N LEU A 42 -1.34 -10.25 0.64
CA LEU A 42 -0.89 -10.90 -0.59
C LEU A 42 -0.73 -12.41 -0.42
N LEU A 43 -0.09 -12.84 0.68
CA LEU A 43 0.11 -14.27 0.94
C LEU A 43 -1.21 -14.99 1.19
N ALA A 44 -2.16 -14.35 1.88
CA ALA A 44 -3.49 -14.91 2.12
C ALA A 44 -4.26 -15.15 0.82
N GLY A 45 -4.00 -14.36 -0.22
CA GLY A 45 -4.63 -14.51 -1.53
C GLY A 45 -3.99 -15.57 -2.44
N ALA A 46 -2.95 -16.26 -2.01
CA ALA A 46 -2.29 -17.28 -2.82
C ALA A 46 -3.23 -18.43 -3.17
N ARG A 47 -3.19 -18.86 -4.43
CA ARG A 47 -4.11 -19.89 -4.98
C ARG A 47 -3.53 -21.30 -4.94
N GLY A 48 -2.48 -21.54 -4.18
CA GLY A 48 -1.85 -22.83 -4.05
C GLY A 48 -0.38 -22.67 -3.68
N GLU A 49 0.29 -23.77 -3.45
CA GLU A 49 1.66 -23.79 -2.94
C GLU A 49 2.66 -23.14 -3.91
N HIS A 50 2.53 -23.41 -5.21
CA HIS A 50 3.41 -22.82 -6.22
C HIS A 50 3.26 -21.28 -6.27
N HIS A 51 2.02 -20.80 -6.26
CA HIS A 51 1.70 -19.35 -6.25
C HIS A 51 2.23 -18.71 -4.97
N LEU A 52 2.06 -19.37 -3.82
CA LEU A 52 2.57 -18.90 -2.53
C LEU A 52 4.09 -18.69 -2.58
N GLN A 53 4.84 -19.66 -3.12
CA GLN A 53 6.29 -19.55 -3.23
C GLN A 53 6.72 -18.42 -4.19
N SER A 54 5.97 -18.21 -5.27
CA SER A 54 6.22 -17.11 -6.20
C SER A 54 6.03 -15.75 -5.53
N LEU A 55 4.98 -15.61 -4.73
CA LEU A 55 4.72 -14.39 -3.96
C LEU A 55 5.80 -14.14 -2.92
N ARG A 56 6.25 -15.18 -2.22
CA ARG A 56 7.34 -15.06 -1.25
C ARG A 56 8.63 -14.58 -1.90
N ARG A 57 8.96 -15.09 -3.08
CA ARG A 57 10.16 -14.66 -3.84
C ARG A 57 10.05 -13.20 -4.28
N LEU A 58 8.88 -12.79 -4.75
CA LEU A 58 8.63 -11.40 -5.15
C LEU A 58 8.79 -10.45 -3.96
N LEU A 59 8.16 -10.78 -2.83
CA LEU A 59 8.20 -9.95 -1.62
C LEU A 59 9.58 -9.92 -0.97
N ALA A 60 10.40 -10.97 -1.16
CA ALA A 60 11.78 -11.00 -0.66
C ALA A 60 12.66 -9.94 -1.33
N ARG A 61 12.28 -9.43 -2.49
CA ARG A 61 12.98 -8.34 -3.19
C ARG A 61 12.68 -6.96 -2.58
N ALA A 62 11.65 -6.84 -1.78
CA ALA A 62 11.22 -5.60 -1.15
C ALA A 62 11.82 -5.46 0.25
N THR A 63 12.09 -4.21 0.65
CA THR A 63 12.47 -3.90 2.02
C THR A 63 11.25 -3.96 2.91
N LEU A 64 11.28 -4.74 3.99
CA LEU A 64 10.18 -4.80 4.95
C LEU A 64 10.25 -3.60 5.90
N LEU A 65 9.20 -2.80 5.90
CA LEU A 65 8.96 -1.76 6.90
C LEU A 65 8.11 -2.38 8.00
N SER A 66 8.73 -2.70 9.13
CA SER A 66 8.05 -3.38 10.24
C SER A 66 6.95 -2.52 10.83
N THR A 67 5.82 -3.16 11.13
CA THR A 67 4.73 -2.53 11.88
C THR A 67 5.08 -2.54 13.37
N LEU A 68 5.04 -1.38 13.99
CA LEU A 68 5.31 -1.22 15.43
C LEU A 68 4.00 -1.08 16.20
N PRO A 69 3.98 -1.40 17.51
CA PRO A 69 2.76 -1.20 18.31
C PRO A 69 2.19 0.21 18.24
N VAL A 70 3.04 1.24 18.14
CA VAL A 70 2.61 2.64 17.99
C VAL A 70 1.81 2.88 16.70
N ASP A 71 2.04 2.10 15.67
CA ASP A 71 1.36 2.26 14.39
C ASP A 71 -0.13 1.94 14.50
N TYR A 72 -0.51 1.03 15.39
CA TYR A 72 -1.92 0.69 15.63
C TYR A 72 -2.67 1.87 16.24
N GLU A 73 -2.09 2.51 17.23
CA GLU A 73 -2.70 3.70 17.84
C GLU A 73 -2.72 4.86 16.85
N SER A 74 -1.62 5.10 16.15
CA SER A 74 -1.55 6.12 15.10
C SER A 74 -2.60 5.88 14.01
N GLY A 75 -2.77 4.64 13.58
CA GLY A 75 -3.80 4.28 12.60
C GLY A 75 -5.20 4.61 13.07
N ALA A 76 -5.52 4.35 14.34
CA ALA A 76 -6.79 4.73 14.94
C ALA A 76 -6.98 6.26 14.90
N MET A 77 -5.93 7.02 15.17
CA MET A 77 -5.99 8.49 15.13
C MET A 77 -6.19 9.01 13.71
N LEU A 78 -5.56 8.40 12.72
CA LEU A 78 -5.77 8.76 11.29
C LEU A 78 -7.22 8.51 10.88
N TYR A 79 -7.78 7.37 11.26
CA TYR A 79 -9.18 7.05 10.99
C TYR A 79 -10.12 8.11 11.58
N ARG A 80 -9.91 8.46 12.85
CA ARG A 80 -10.72 9.47 13.53
C ARG A 80 -10.61 10.84 12.88
N ARG A 81 -9.41 11.24 12.48
CA ARG A 81 -9.18 12.53 11.83
C ARG A 81 -9.97 12.65 10.51
N CYS A 82 -9.95 11.62 9.68
CA CYS A 82 -10.72 11.60 8.46
C CYS A 82 -12.22 11.71 8.75
N ARG A 83 -12.72 10.91 9.70
CA ARG A 83 -14.13 10.92 10.10
C ARG A 83 -14.56 12.27 10.62
N GLU A 84 -13.76 12.93 11.44
CA GLU A 84 -14.04 14.26 11.98
C GLU A 84 -14.15 15.32 10.86
N ARG A 85 -13.49 15.09 9.74
CA ARG A 85 -13.53 15.96 8.56
C ARG A 85 -14.57 15.51 7.51
N GLY A 86 -15.42 14.56 7.87
CA GLY A 86 -16.55 14.15 7.04
C GLY A 86 -16.27 13.07 6.01
N GLU A 87 -15.07 12.46 6.05
CA GLU A 87 -14.74 11.36 5.13
C GLU A 87 -14.32 10.12 5.90
N THR A 88 -15.09 9.04 5.76
CA THR A 88 -14.80 7.77 6.44
C THR A 88 -13.92 6.88 5.57
N VAL A 89 -12.79 6.43 6.13
CA VAL A 89 -11.97 5.37 5.53
C VAL A 89 -12.73 4.05 5.69
N ARG A 90 -12.88 3.30 4.60
CA ARG A 90 -13.69 2.07 4.62
C ARG A 90 -12.99 0.90 5.30
N LYS A 91 -11.66 0.82 5.15
CA LYS A 91 -10.85 -0.28 5.71
C LYS A 91 -9.87 0.26 6.74
N LEU A 92 -10.08 -0.11 7.99
CA LEU A 92 -9.20 0.32 9.08
C LEU A 92 -7.74 -0.11 8.87
N MET A 93 -7.52 -1.25 8.21
CA MET A 93 -6.17 -1.74 7.89
C MET A 93 -5.41 -0.76 6.98
N ASP A 94 -6.09 0.00 6.13
CA ASP A 94 -5.45 1.01 5.29
C ASP A 94 -4.87 2.15 6.15
N CYS A 95 -5.50 2.46 7.28
CA CYS A 95 -4.96 3.42 8.24
C CYS A 95 -3.67 2.90 8.89
N LEU A 96 -3.59 1.60 9.13
CA LEU A 96 -2.38 0.98 9.66
C LEU A 96 -1.23 1.04 8.65
N ILE A 97 -1.51 0.72 7.39
CA ILE A 97 -0.52 0.83 6.30
C ILE A 97 -0.05 2.29 6.17
N ALA A 98 -0.98 3.25 6.19
CA ALA A 98 -0.67 4.68 6.12
C ALA A 98 0.23 5.11 7.27
N SER A 99 -0.02 4.61 8.48
CA SER A 99 0.79 4.92 9.67
C SER A 99 2.23 4.47 9.49
N VAL A 100 2.45 3.27 8.96
CA VAL A 100 3.79 2.75 8.68
C VAL A 100 4.50 3.62 7.64
N ALA A 101 3.80 4.01 6.58
CA ALA A 101 4.36 4.88 5.53
C ALA A 101 4.76 6.25 6.09
N ILE A 102 3.89 6.87 6.89
CA ILE A 102 4.16 8.17 7.51
C ILE A 102 5.38 8.10 8.43
N ARG A 103 5.39 7.13 9.34
CA ARG A 103 6.51 6.95 10.28
C ARG A 103 7.82 6.68 9.57
N SER A 104 7.77 5.91 8.48
CA SER A 104 8.97 5.56 7.70
C SER A 104 9.40 6.66 6.73
N GLY A 105 8.59 7.70 6.55
CA GLY A 105 8.90 8.81 5.66
C GLY A 105 8.91 8.43 4.18
N VAL A 106 8.11 7.44 3.76
CA VAL A 106 8.07 6.98 2.37
C VAL A 106 6.69 7.26 1.75
N PRO A 107 6.64 7.57 0.45
CA PRO A 107 5.37 7.69 -0.26
C PRO A 107 4.75 6.32 -0.54
N LEU A 108 3.45 6.30 -0.76
CA LEU A 108 2.66 5.10 -1.02
C LEU A 108 2.17 5.08 -2.46
N LEU A 109 2.36 3.95 -3.14
CA LEU A 109 1.75 3.66 -4.43
C LEU A 109 0.53 2.75 -4.20
N HIS A 110 -0.65 3.16 -4.70
CA HIS A 110 -1.90 2.47 -4.43
C HIS A 110 -2.89 2.58 -5.59
N ASP A 111 -3.94 1.77 -5.53
CA ASP A 111 -5.11 1.86 -6.40
C ASP A 111 -6.39 1.69 -5.57
N ASP A 112 -6.49 2.45 -4.47
CA ASP A 112 -7.62 2.39 -3.55
C ASP A 112 -8.00 3.78 -3.07
N ARG A 113 -9.29 4.11 -3.14
CA ARG A 113 -9.85 5.40 -2.74
C ARG A 113 -9.55 5.76 -1.28
N ASP A 114 -9.43 4.77 -0.39
CA ASP A 114 -9.15 5.03 1.03
C ASP A 114 -7.86 5.83 1.22
N PHE A 115 -6.84 5.59 0.40
CA PHE A 115 -5.58 6.32 0.48
C PHE A 115 -5.69 7.74 -0.07
N GLU A 116 -6.59 8.00 -1.02
CA GLU A 116 -6.91 9.36 -1.44
C GLU A 116 -7.52 10.16 -0.29
N VAL A 117 -8.46 9.54 0.44
CA VAL A 117 -9.07 10.15 1.63
C VAL A 117 -7.99 10.45 2.67
N LEU A 118 -7.15 9.47 2.98
CA LEU A 118 -6.06 9.61 3.95
C LEU A 118 -5.09 10.73 3.55
N SER A 119 -4.73 10.82 2.28
CA SER A 119 -3.80 11.85 1.82
C SER A 119 -4.34 13.27 1.96
N ARG A 120 -5.67 13.44 1.86
CA ARG A 120 -6.32 14.77 2.00
C ARG A 120 -6.32 15.27 3.44
N HIS A 121 -6.36 14.38 4.42
CA HIS A 121 -6.60 14.73 5.82
C HIS A 121 -5.45 14.39 6.76
N THR A 122 -4.39 13.79 6.26
CA THR A 122 -3.24 13.37 7.06
C THR A 122 -1.93 13.73 6.37
N GLU A 123 -0.82 13.38 7.00
CA GLU A 123 0.53 13.59 6.46
C GLU A 123 0.95 12.51 5.44
N LEU A 124 0.06 11.58 5.10
CA LEU A 124 0.35 10.55 4.12
C LEU A 124 0.66 11.16 2.76
N ARG A 125 1.82 10.82 2.20
CA ARG A 125 2.17 11.16 0.83
C ARG A 125 1.86 9.98 -0.07
N ILE A 126 1.08 10.22 -1.12
CA ILE A 126 0.79 9.23 -2.15
C ILE A 126 1.58 9.56 -3.41
N TYR A 127 1.99 8.51 -4.12
CA TYR A 127 2.59 8.67 -5.43
C TYR A 127 1.46 8.88 -6.45
N SER A 128 1.44 10.06 -7.07
CA SER A 128 0.42 10.40 -8.06
C SER A 128 0.71 9.67 -9.36
N VAL A 129 -0.19 8.79 -9.76
CA VAL A 129 -0.15 8.15 -11.06
C VAL A 129 -0.99 8.99 -12.01
N GLU A 130 -0.38 9.49 -13.09
CA GLU A 130 -1.15 10.15 -14.13
C GLU A 130 -2.07 9.12 -14.77
N ARG A 131 -3.37 9.33 -14.64
CA ARG A 131 -4.34 8.58 -15.39
C ARG A 131 -4.24 9.06 -16.83
N ASP A 132 -3.92 8.15 -17.73
CA ASP A 132 -4.08 8.41 -19.16
C ASP A 132 -5.58 8.57 -19.44
N ASP A 133 -6.05 9.82 -19.37
CA ASP A 133 -7.39 10.21 -19.82
C ASP A 133 -7.37 10.30 -21.35
N GLY A 134 -7.06 9.15 -22.00
CA GLY A 134 -7.03 9.07 -23.44
C GLY A 134 -8.06 8.12 -23.98
#